data_a05969679aea716c0b0c2f97d27b74d2
#
_entry.id   a05969679aea716c0b0c2f97d27b74d2
#
_cell.length_a   1.000
_cell.length_b   1.000
_cell.length_c   1.000
_cell.angle_alpha   90.00
_cell.angle_beta   90.00
_cell.angle_gamma   90.00
#
_symmetry.space_group_name_H-M   'P 1'
#
loop_
_entity.id
_entity.type
_entity.pdbx_description
1 polymer ?
#
loop_
_entity_poly.entity_id
_entity_poly.type
_entity_poly.pdbx_seq_one_letter_code
_entity_poly.pdbx_strand_id
1 'polypeptide(L)'
;MTETLLELINVPRNHVLSTIHNYLTKMTSNYEPIRRLPNMQDAGPSELAQRDNAVTKLRSVFGLRGYDRAETPILEQTELYLRKSGGTLSSRLYGFTEPGGYEVSLRPEFTAAILRQTIDNMTDSNAVRIMYDGPVFRYARPEDEDGLKTRQFTQLGAELIGPSSSDADGEIIAMSLEGLNCLEIADTRVVVGHVGVIAKALEAFDLSERAKLFLIANISELKKGGTNSVLEKAATFGFLPDTAVADLETPDNRTQIEKKIDRVLSDGIIGPFGQNIGPRTVEDIVSRLSKKLSETDDPDNFKKALQMLSAITQINGNANNALQNAKNVLSESGLDPAIISSCADVISSAQVEGVPIEQINIDFGLARGITYYTGMIFDIYSNENNSKSHQTLGGGGRYDGLTRALGYDYDFPSLGFAYNLDALVACQGPDTNSASNTYFVSPENCGSVQAAVSEASELRAAGKRAAVQYKNNGATSSSVQSEGESR
;
A
#
# COMPACT_ATOMS: atom_id res chain seq x y z
N MET A 1 39.57 22.89 36.89
CA MET A 1 39.19 23.55 35.63
C MET A 1 37.77 24.15 35.68
N THR A 2 36.88 23.71 36.55
CA THR A 2 35.54 24.27 36.76
C THR A 2 35.47 25.47 37.67
N GLU A 3 36.42 25.62 38.62
CA GLU A 3 36.48 26.78 39.54
C GLU A 3 37.01 28.07 38.86
N THR A 4 37.90 27.93 37.89
CA THR A 4 38.52 29.08 37.19
C THR A 4 37.58 29.74 36.16
N LEU A 5 36.55 29.02 35.68
CA LEU A 5 35.57 29.56 34.72
C LEU A 5 34.44 30.35 35.42
N LEU A 6 34.15 30.08 36.68
CA LEU A 6 33.12 30.79 37.46
C LEU A 6 33.57 32.14 37.99
N GLU A 7 34.88 32.34 38.21
CA GLU A 7 35.46 33.63 38.64
C GLU A 7 35.51 34.65 37.49
N LEU A 8 35.56 34.20 36.23
CA LEU A 8 35.61 35.08 35.04
C LEU A 8 34.27 35.73 34.69
N ILE A 9 33.12 35.23 35.21
CA ILE A 9 31.78 35.69 34.80
C ILE A 9 31.12 36.61 35.86
N ASN A 10 31.75 36.83 37.00
CA ASN A 10 31.28 37.70 38.09
C ASN A 10 29.81 37.47 38.52
N VAL A 11 29.36 36.22 38.48
CA VAL A 11 27.99 35.83 38.86
C VAL A 11 28.04 35.14 40.22
N PRO A 12 27.27 35.59 41.21
CA PRO A 12 27.26 34.99 42.54
C PRO A 12 26.91 33.50 42.48
N ARG A 13 27.73 32.64 43.09
CA ARG A 13 27.62 31.18 43.12
C ARG A 13 26.20 30.70 43.48
N ASN A 14 25.52 31.42 44.39
CA ASN A 14 24.16 31.14 44.78
C ASN A 14 23.13 31.40 43.66
N HIS A 15 23.43 32.33 42.75
CA HIS A 15 22.55 32.64 41.63
C HIS A 15 22.63 31.57 40.53
N VAL A 16 23.84 31.03 40.28
CA VAL A 16 24.01 29.90 39.34
C VAL A 16 23.38 28.65 39.88
N LEU A 17 23.54 28.33 41.15
CA LEU A 17 22.93 27.16 41.79
C LEU A 17 21.41 27.28 41.85
N SER A 18 20.86 28.47 42.13
CA SER A 18 19.41 28.69 42.12
C SER A 18 18.84 28.60 40.69
N THR A 19 19.57 29.11 39.71
CA THR A 19 19.16 29.02 38.27
C THR A 19 19.21 27.59 37.78
N ILE A 20 20.26 26.84 38.11
CA ILE A 20 20.35 25.40 37.79
C ILE A 20 19.26 24.60 38.52
N HIS A 21 19.03 24.90 39.81
CA HIS A 21 17.97 24.25 40.57
C HIS A 21 16.60 24.56 40.00
N ASN A 22 16.30 25.81 39.65
CA ASN A 22 15.05 26.20 38.98
C ASN A 22 14.92 25.60 37.58
N TYR A 23 16.03 25.46 36.85
CA TYR A 23 16.03 24.81 35.53
C TYR A 23 15.78 23.31 35.67
N LEU A 24 16.43 22.62 36.60
CA LEU A 24 16.23 21.23 36.91
C LEU A 24 14.83 20.98 37.49
N THR A 25 14.32 21.85 38.34
CA THR A 25 12.96 21.75 38.90
C THR A 25 11.87 21.99 37.82
N LYS A 26 12.11 22.94 36.91
CA LYS A 26 11.27 23.14 35.74
C LYS A 26 11.30 21.93 34.75
N MET A 27 12.47 21.29 34.62
CA MET A 27 12.57 20.07 33.79
C MET A 27 11.89 18.85 34.41
N THR A 28 11.70 18.83 35.76
CA THR A 28 11.09 17.69 36.45
C THR A 28 9.60 17.85 36.71
N SER A 29 9.01 19.06 36.51
CA SER A 29 7.64 19.33 36.97
C SER A 29 6.54 19.43 35.92
N ASN A 30 6.85 19.35 34.62
CA ASN A 30 5.82 19.45 33.57
C ASN A 30 6.17 18.68 32.30
N TYR A 31 6.45 17.39 32.39
CA TYR A 31 6.39 16.55 31.21
C TYR A 31 4.93 16.21 30.93
N GLU A 32 4.39 16.78 29.85
CA GLU A 32 3.14 16.25 29.34
C GLU A 32 3.32 14.78 28.92
N PRO A 33 2.35 13.93 29.18
CA PRO A 33 2.41 12.54 28.74
C PRO A 33 2.67 12.48 27.23
N ILE A 34 3.67 11.71 26.82
CA ILE A 34 3.94 11.47 25.39
C ILE A 34 2.76 10.69 24.80
N ARG A 35 2.06 11.31 23.88
CA ARG A 35 0.92 10.70 23.16
C ARG A 35 1.41 9.99 21.90
N ARG A 36 0.65 8.99 21.48
CA ARG A 36 0.87 8.33 20.18
C ARG A 36 0.74 9.34 19.04
N LEU A 37 1.44 9.06 17.94
CA LEU A 37 1.22 9.79 16.71
C LEU A 37 -0.23 9.56 16.20
N PRO A 38 -0.86 10.57 15.58
CA PRO A 38 -2.18 10.40 14.96
C PRO A 38 -2.17 9.23 13.98
N ASN A 39 -3.24 8.44 14.00
CA ASN A 39 -3.41 7.27 13.12
C ASN A 39 -2.34 6.16 13.30
N MET A 40 -1.64 6.13 14.44
CA MET A 40 -0.87 4.97 14.92
C MET A 40 -1.65 4.30 16.06
N GLN A 41 -1.67 2.97 16.07
CA GLN A 41 -2.39 2.19 17.06
C GLN A 41 -1.46 1.22 17.80
N ASP A 42 -1.69 1.05 19.09
CA ASP A 42 -1.08 -0.02 19.87
C ASP A 42 -2.00 -1.23 19.82
N ALA A 43 -1.45 -2.42 19.67
CA ALA A 43 -2.20 -3.67 19.73
C ALA A 43 -2.07 -4.28 21.13
N GLY A 44 -3.20 -4.63 21.74
CA GLY A 44 -3.23 -5.31 23.03
C GLY A 44 -2.94 -6.81 22.91
N PRO A 45 -2.74 -7.52 24.06
CA PRO A 45 -2.40 -8.94 24.07
C PRO A 45 -3.43 -9.82 23.34
N SER A 46 -4.72 -9.54 23.49
CA SER A 46 -5.80 -10.30 22.84
C SER A 46 -5.77 -10.12 21.32
N GLU A 47 -5.61 -8.88 20.84
CA GLU A 47 -5.50 -8.56 19.41
C GLU A 47 -4.26 -9.22 18.78
N LEU A 48 -3.11 -9.20 19.48
CA LEU A 48 -1.90 -9.88 19.02
C LEU A 48 -2.10 -11.38 18.94
N ALA A 49 -2.75 -12.00 19.91
CA ALA A 49 -3.03 -13.45 19.88
C ALA A 49 -3.94 -13.84 18.71
N GLN A 50 -4.97 -13.03 18.40
CA GLN A 50 -5.84 -13.22 17.23
C GLN A 50 -5.05 -13.08 15.93
N ARG A 51 -4.20 -12.06 15.84
CA ARG A 51 -3.33 -11.83 14.68
C ARG A 51 -2.37 -12.99 14.44
N ASP A 52 -1.70 -13.47 15.50
CA ASP A 52 -0.77 -14.60 15.42
C ASP A 52 -1.47 -15.91 14.99
N ASN A 53 -2.69 -16.13 15.47
CA ASN A 53 -3.52 -17.27 15.04
C ASN A 53 -3.89 -17.15 13.55
N ALA A 54 -4.33 -15.98 13.10
CA ALA A 54 -4.65 -15.73 11.70
C ALA A 54 -3.42 -15.93 10.80
N VAL A 55 -2.25 -15.39 11.19
CA VAL A 55 -0.97 -15.59 10.48
C VAL A 55 -0.63 -17.07 10.37
N THR A 56 -0.78 -17.83 11.47
CA THR A 56 -0.46 -19.25 11.50
C THR A 56 -1.35 -20.05 10.53
N LYS A 57 -2.66 -19.78 10.53
CA LYS A 57 -3.62 -20.42 9.62
C LYS A 57 -3.30 -20.09 8.15
N LEU A 58 -3.10 -18.82 7.83
CA LEU A 58 -2.81 -18.37 6.46
C LEU A 58 -1.48 -18.92 5.93
N ARG A 59 -0.42 -18.92 6.75
CA ARG A 59 0.88 -19.53 6.38
C ARG A 59 0.73 -21.03 6.09
N SER A 60 -0.14 -21.73 6.84
CA SER A 60 -0.41 -23.14 6.58
C SER A 60 -1.08 -23.35 5.21
N VAL A 61 -2.09 -22.56 4.89
CA VAL A 61 -2.77 -22.62 3.58
C VAL A 61 -1.79 -22.35 2.44
N PHE A 62 -0.99 -21.29 2.52
CA PHE A 62 -0.04 -20.93 1.47
C PHE A 62 1.09 -21.96 1.36
N GLY A 63 1.59 -22.48 2.50
CA GLY A 63 2.60 -23.53 2.52
C GLY A 63 2.14 -24.81 1.85
N LEU A 64 0.86 -25.21 1.99
CA LEU A 64 0.28 -26.37 1.31
C LEU A 64 0.21 -26.18 -0.22
N ARG A 65 0.18 -24.93 -0.70
CA ARG A 65 0.28 -24.60 -2.13
C ARG A 65 1.73 -24.42 -2.61
N GLY A 66 2.72 -24.71 -1.76
CA GLY A 66 4.14 -24.66 -2.11
C GLY A 66 4.76 -23.25 -2.03
N TYR A 67 4.18 -22.33 -1.27
CA TYR A 67 4.77 -21.01 -1.04
C TYR A 67 5.73 -21.06 0.14
N ASP A 68 6.99 -20.70 -0.09
CA ASP A 68 8.02 -20.58 0.93
C ASP A 68 8.03 -19.19 1.55
N ARG A 69 8.33 -19.11 2.84
CA ARG A 69 8.35 -17.83 3.55
C ARG A 69 9.65 -17.09 3.32
N ALA A 70 9.54 -15.81 2.95
CA ALA A 70 10.68 -14.89 2.90
C ALA A 70 10.43 -13.66 3.77
N GLU A 71 11.51 -13.00 4.12
CA GLU A 71 11.51 -11.74 4.87
C GLU A 71 12.45 -10.74 4.19
N THR A 72 12.02 -9.48 4.11
CA THR A 72 12.81 -8.37 3.60
C THR A 72 12.95 -7.29 4.66
N PRO A 73 13.98 -6.44 4.60
CA PRO A 73 14.15 -5.35 5.54
C PRO A 73 12.92 -4.42 5.63
N ILE A 74 12.70 -3.84 6.80
CA ILE A 74 11.67 -2.79 6.97
C ILE A 74 12.12 -1.48 6.34
N LEU A 75 13.41 -1.21 6.37
CA LEU A 75 14.05 -0.02 5.83
C LEU A 75 14.74 -0.38 4.52
N GLU A 76 14.38 0.28 3.45
CA GLU A 76 14.87 0.05 2.09
C GLU A 76 15.24 1.38 1.42
N GLN A 77 16.04 1.31 0.35
CA GLN A 77 16.29 2.49 -0.47
C GLN A 77 14.96 3.02 -1.04
N THR A 78 14.73 4.33 -0.90
CA THR A 78 13.50 4.99 -1.37
C THR A 78 13.25 4.74 -2.86
N GLU A 79 14.32 4.66 -3.64
CA GLU A 79 14.26 4.41 -5.09
C GLU A 79 13.58 3.10 -5.45
N LEU A 80 13.69 2.05 -4.61
CA LEU A 80 13.01 0.76 -4.80
C LEU A 80 11.50 0.94 -5.01
N TYR A 81 10.91 1.89 -4.29
CA TYR A 81 9.47 2.15 -4.35
C TYR A 81 9.08 3.25 -5.35
N LEU A 82 10.00 4.15 -5.70
CA LEU A 82 9.71 5.26 -6.63
C LEU A 82 9.71 4.86 -8.09
N ARG A 83 10.51 3.88 -8.49
CA ARG A 83 10.76 3.57 -9.91
C ARG A 83 9.51 3.20 -10.70
N LYS A 84 8.48 2.65 -10.08
CA LYS A 84 7.23 2.29 -10.78
C LYS A 84 5.93 2.47 -9.96
N SER A 85 6.00 3.08 -8.80
CA SER A 85 4.83 3.17 -7.89
C SER A 85 3.81 4.25 -8.25
N GLY A 86 4.14 5.15 -9.17
CA GLY A 86 3.29 6.32 -9.48
C GLY A 86 3.20 7.33 -8.32
N GLY A 87 2.61 8.49 -8.59
CA GLY A 87 2.54 9.61 -7.64
C GLY A 87 1.78 9.32 -6.35
N THR A 88 0.81 8.40 -6.38
CA THR A 88 -0.04 8.12 -5.22
C THR A 88 0.73 7.42 -4.10
N LEU A 89 1.57 6.43 -4.41
CA LEU A 89 2.36 5.76 -3.37
C LEU A 89 3.54 6.63 -2.92
N SER A 90 4.18 7.35 -3.85
CA SER A 90 5.30 8.24 -3.53
C SER A 90 4.93 9.33 -2.51
N SER A 91 3.71 9.88 -2.60
CA SER A 91 3.21 10.88 -1.64
C SER A 91 2.89 10.31 -0.25
N ARG A 92 2.90 8.98 -0.11
CA ARG A 92 2.58 8.27 1.15
C ARG A 92 3.81 7.57 1.77
N LEU A 93 5.00 7.77 1.22
CA LEU A 93 6.22 7.19 1.76
C LEU A 93 6.67 7.89 3.05
N TYR A 94 7.11 7.11 4.01
CA TYR A 94 7.93 7.60 5.12
C TYR A 94 9.39 7.52 4.70
N GLY A 95 9.86 8.56 4.01
CA GLY A 95 11.23 8.67 3.52
C GLY A 95 12.05 9.66 4.32
N PHE A 96 13.35 9.39 4.50
CA PHE A 96 14.31 10.25 5.17
C PHE A 96 15.74 9.88 4.76
N THR A 97 16.68 10.80 5.00
CA THR A 97 18.11 10.50 4.83
C THR A 97 18.64 9.87 6.11
N GLU A 98 19.18 8.64 6.02
CA GLU A 98 19.80 7.98 7.17
C GLU A 98 21.18 8.57 7.50
N PRO A 99 21.75 8.30 8.70
CA PRO A 99 23.07 8.81 9.10
C PRO A 99 24.20 8.46 8.14
N GLY A 100 24.10 7.37 7.36
CA GLY A 100 25.05 6.98 6.31
C GLY A 100 24.92 7.78 5.02
N GLY A 101 23.90 8.65 4.90
CA GLY A 101 23.66 9.50 3.75
C GLY A 101 22.81 8.88 2.66
N TYR A 102 22.24 7.68 2.87
CA TYR A 102 21.32 7.05 1.92
C TYR A 102 19.90 7.58 2.10
N GLU A 103 19.22 7.80 0.97
CA GLU A 103 17.77 8.07 0.96
C GLU A 103 17.02 6.75 1.15
N VAL A 104 16.35 6.64 2.30
CA VAL A 104 15.67 5.41 2.72
C VAL A 104 14.21 5.67 3.04
N SER A 105 13.41 4.60 2.96
CA SER A 105 11.99 4.63 3.32
C SER A 105 11.62 3.43 4.17
N LEU A 106 10.68 3.61 5.10
CA LEU A 106 9.95 2.49 5.66
C LEU A 106 9.13 1.83 4.54
N ARG A 107 9.18 0.50 4.45
CA ARG A 107 8.48 -0.24 3.38
C ARG A 107 6.97 0.05 3.38
N PRO A 108 6.38 0.51 2.27
CA PRO A 108 4.94 0.72 2.15
C PRO A 108 4.19 -0.55 1.73
N GLU A 109 4.92 -1.54 1.23
CA GLU A 109 4.46 -2.83 0.71
C GLU A 109 5.65 -3.80 0.60
N PHE A 110 5.40 -5.06 0.25
CA PHE A 110 6.45 -6.09 0.16
C PHE A 110 6.89 -6.41 -1.27
N THR A 111 6.01 -6.25 -2.26
CA THR A 111 6.15 -6.78 -3.62
C THR A 111 7.49 -6.42 -4.27
N ALA A 112 7.88 -5.13 -4.24
CA ALA A 112 9.13 -4.67 -4.85
C ALA A 112 10.37 -5.29 -4.19
N ALA A 113 10.36 -5.37 -2.85
CA ALA A 113 11.48 -5.92 -2.09
C ALA A 113 11.59 -7.46 -2.26
N ILE A 114 10.44 -8.16 -2.26
CA ILE A 114 10.39 -9.61 -2.51
C ILE A 114 10.85 -9.92 -3.93
N LEU A 115 10.39 -9.17 -4.92
CA LEU A 115 10.80 -9.37 -6.32
C LEU A 115 12.32 -9.20 -6.48
N ARG A 116 12.89 -8.12 -5.94
CA ARG A 116 14.36 -7.91 -5.93
C ARG A 116 15.08 -9.09 -5.28
N GLN A 117 14.69 -9.48 -4.06
CA GLN A 117 15.31 -10.58 -3.33
C GLN A 117 15.24 -11.89 -4.12
N THR A 118 14.09 -12.18 -4.74
CA THR A 118 13.89 -13.40 -5.51
C THR A 118 14.82 -13.42 -6.73
N ILE A 119 14.87 -12.33 -7.49
CA ILE A 119 15.67 -12.23 -8.71
C ILE A 119 17.17 -12.33 -8.40
N ASP A 120 17.64 -11.65 -7.34
CA ASP A 120 19.04 -11.70 -6.92
C ASP A 120 19.50 -13.11 -6.50
N ASN A 121 18.57 -13.99 -6.14
CA ASN A 121 18.84 -15.36 -5.69
C ASN A 121 18.34 -16.45 -6.67
N MET A 122 17.70 -16.08 -7.79
CA MET A 122 17.24 -17.06 -8.78
C MET A 122 18.43 -17.74 -9.48
N THR A 123 18.43 -19.07 -9.42
CA THR A 123 19.39 -19.92 -10.14
C THR A 123 18.78 -20.62 -11.35
N ASP A 124 17.47 -20.75 -11.38
CA ASP A 124 16.70 -21.47 -12.39
C ASP A 124 15.53 -20.65 -12.93
N SER A 125 15.03 -21.02 -14.12
CA SER A 125 13.84 -20.39 -14.74
C SER A 125 12.50 -20.95 -14.23
N ASN A 126 12.49 -21.67 -13.13
CA ASN A 126 11.28 -22.25 -12.55
C ASN A 126 10.41 -21.19 -11.88
N ALA A 127 9.11 -21.46 -11.82
CA ALA A 127 8.19 -20.63 -11.05
C ALA A 127 8.59 -20.57 -9.58
N VAL A 128 8.71 -19.37 -9.03
CA VAL A 128 9.04 -19.14 -7.62
C VAL A 128 7.78 -18.69 -6.87
N ARG A 129 7.51 -19.33 -5.76
CA ARG A 129 6.37 -19.06 -4.88
C ARG A 129 6.86 -18.58 -3.53
N ILE A 130 6.57 -17.33 -3.20
CA ILE A 130 7.03 -16.69 -1.95
C ILE A 130 5.82 -16.14 -1.20
N MET A 131 5.77 -16.40 0.12
CA MET A 131 4.85 -15.71 1.03
C MET A 131 5.62 -14.85 2.03
N TYR A 132 4.96 -13.84 2.54
CA TYR A 132 5.52 -12.91 3.51
C TYR A 132 4.45 -12.38 4.45
N ASP A 133 4.89 -11.88 5.61
CA ASP A 133 4.06 -11.14 6.55
C ASP A 133 4.88 -10.14 7.35
N GLY A 134 4.25 -9.06 7.75
CA GLY A 134 4.88 -8.05 8.60
C GLY A 134 4.29 -6.65 8.45
N PRO A 135 4.81 -5.68 9.22
CA PRO A 135 4.33 -4.32 9.21
C PRO A 135 4.72 -3.59 7.92
N VAL A 136 3.80 -2.76 7.44
CA VAL A 136 4.00 -1.79 6.37
C VAL A 136 3.53 -0.41 6.82
N PHE A 137 4.07 0.63 6.16
CA PHE A 137 3.92 2.00 6.62
C PHE A 137 3.48 2.90 5.45
N ARG A 138 2.32 3.54 5.59
CA ARG A 138 1.80 4.48 4.59
C ARG A 138 1.31 5.72 5.29
N TYR A 139 1.83 6.88 4.92
CA TYR A 139 1.31 8.12 5.43
C TYR A 139 -0.14 8.31 4.97
N ALA A 140 -1.04 8.51 5.90
CA ALA A 140 -2.43 8.83 5.64
C ALA A 140 -2.71 10.25 6.16
N ARG A 141 -3.27 11.09 5.28
CA ARG A 141 -3.75 12.42 5.67
C ARG A 141 -5.14 12.28 6.29
N PRO A 142 -5.53 13.18 7.20
CA PRO A 142 -6.88 13.15 7.78
C PRO A 142 -7.99 13.25 6.73
N GLU A 143 -7.73 13.93 5.62
CA GLU A 143 -8.64 14.14 4.49
C GLU A 143 -8.64 13.03 3.44
N ASP A 144 -7.77 12.02 3.56
CA ASP A 144 -7.73 10.90 2.61
C ASP A 144 -8.99 10.02 2.78
N GLU A 145 -9.87 10.04 1.79
CA GLU A 145 -11.13 9.27 1.75
C GLU A 145 -10.92 7.76 1.54
N ASP A 146 -9.70 7.32 1.25
CA ASP A 146 -9.36 5.93 0.87
C ASP A 146 -9.49 4.89 2.02
N GLY A 147 -10.08 5.24 3.15
CA GLY A 147 -10.37 4.32 4.23
C GLY A 147 -9.15 3.82 5.03
N LEU A 148 -7.93 4.19 4.67
CA LEU A 148 -6.72 3.90 5.45
C LEU A 148 -6.68 4.78 6.70
N LYS A 149 -7.32 4.29 7.77
CA LYS A 149 -7.35 4.99 9.07
C LYS A 149 -6.05 4.84 9.85
N THR A 150 -5.18 3.89 9.47
CA THR A 150 -3.94 3.58 10.18
C THR A 150 -2.72 3.79 9.28
N ARG A 151 -1.66 4.38 9.85
CA ARG A 151 -0.40 4.64 9.15
C ARG A 151 0.54 3.44 9.16
N GLN A 152 0.34 2.53 10.10
CA GLN A 152 1.00 1.24 10.19
C GLN A 152 -0.07 0.16 10.25
N PHE A 153 0.09 -0.87 9.44
CA PHE A 153 -0.75 -2.07 9.47
C PHE A 153 0.07 -3.28 9.04
N THR A 154 -0.44 -4.48 9.33
CA THR A 154 0.25 -5.71 8.96
C THR A 154 -0.27 -6.22 7.64
N GLN A 155 0.65 -6.48 6.69
CA GLN A 155 0.36 -7.25 5.48
C GLN A 155 0.76 -8.71 5.67
N LEU A 156 -0.04 -9.61 5.08
CA LEU A 156 0.34 -10.98 4.79
C LEU A 156 -0.04 -11.24 3.34
N GLY A 157 0.91 -11.70 2.55
CA GLY A 157 0.70 -11.86 1.11
C GLY A 157 1.58 -12.93 0.49
N ALA A 158 1.42 -13.10 -0.81
CA ALA A 158 2.16 -14.06 -1.61
C ALA A 158 2.42 -13.51 -3.02
N GLU A 159 3.58 -13.88 -3.56
CA GLU A 159 4.03 -13.55 -4.92
C GLU A 159 4.35 -14.84 -5.68
N LEU A 160 3.88 -14.93 -6.92
CA LEU A 160 4.17 -15.99 -7.89
C LEU A 160 4.93 -15.36 -9.05
N ILE A 161 6.20 -15.75 -9.20
CA ILE A 161 7.15 -15.16 -10.14
C ILE A 161 7.53 -16.20 -11.17
N GLY A 162 7.45 -15.86 -12.46
CA GLY A 162 7.79 -16.70 -13.62
C GLY A 162 6.63 -17.00 -14.55
N PRO A 163 5.44 -17.47 -14.09
CA PRO A 163 4.35 -17.83 -14.98
C PRO A 163 3.64 -16.64 -15.61
N SER A 164 3.41 -16.72 -16.93
CA SER A 164 2.65 -15.72 -17.71
C SER A 164 1.21 -16.13 -18.05
N SER A 165 0.80 -17.37 -17.70
CA SER A 165 -0.52 -17.88 -18.06
C SER A 165 -1.62 -17.36 -17.13
N SER A 166 -2.86 -17.33 -17.65
CA SER A 166 -4.07 -17.04 -16.87
C SER A 166 -4.34 -18.06 -15.76
N ASP A 167 -3.78 -19.28 -15.87
CA ASP A 167 -3.90 -20.29 -14.80
C ASP A 167 -3.22 -19.82 -13.52
N ALA A 168 -2.08 -19.14 -13.63
CA ALA A 168 -1.42 -18.53 -12.49
C ALA A 168 -2.27 -17.40 -11.88
N ASP A 169 -2.97 -16.61 -12.71
CA ASP A 169 -3.91 -15.59 -12.22
C ASP A 169 -5.07 -16.24 -11.44
N GLY A 170 -5.60 -17.38 -11.96
CA GLY A 170 -6.63 -18.18 -11.29
C GLY A 170 -6.15 -18.75 -9.95
N GLU A 171 -4.93 -19.30 -9.88
CA GLU A 171 -4.30 -19.80 -8.64
C GLU A 171 -4.27 -18.71 -7.55
N ILE A 172 -3.83 -17.50 -7.89
CA ILE A 172 -3.72 -16.37 -6.95
C ILE A 172 -5.10 -15.94 -6.43
N ILE A 173 -6.10 -15.84 -7.31
CA ILE A 173 -7.48 -15.52 -6.92
C ILE A 173 -8.04 -16.61 -5.98
N ALA A 174 -7.91 -17.87 -6.35
CA ALA A 174 -8.41 -19.01 -5.56
C ALA A 174 -7.74 -19.07 -4.18
N MET A 175 -6.40 -18.94 -4.11
CA MET A 175 -5.67 -18.92 -2.86
C MET A 175 -6.09 -17.76 -1.95
N SER A 176 -6.41 -16.61 -2.55
CA SER A 176 -6.88 -15.45 -1.78
C SER A 176 -8.26 -15.67 -1.13
N LEU A 177 -9.14 -16.43 -1.74
CA LEU A 177 -10.45 -16.80 -1.15
C LEU A 177 -10.30 -17.97 -0.15
N GLU A 178 -9.43 -18.94 -0.45
CA GLU A 178 -9.14 -20.06 0.46
C GLU A 178 -8.59 -19.55 1.81
N GLY A 179 -7.72 -18.54 1.78
CA GLY A 179 -7.23 -17.89 2.99
C GLY A 179 -8.34 -17.27 3.84
N LEU A 180 -9.34 -16.65 3.23
CA LEU A 180 -10.50 -16.11 3.96
C LEU A 180 -11.37 -17.22 4.53
N ASN A 181 -11.60 -18.29 3.76
CA ASN A 181 -12.35 -19.46 4.22
C ASN A 181 -11.69 -20.13 5.43
N CYS A 182 -10.36 -20.23 5.47
CA CYS A 182 -9.65 -20.81 6.62
C CYS A 182 -9.75 -19.95 7.89
N LEU A 183 -10.01 -18.65 7.72
CA LEU A 183 -10.29 -17.70 8.80
C LEU A 183 -11.79 -17.63 9.16
N GLU A 184 -12.63 -18.43 8.51
CA GLU A 184 -14.09 -18.47 8.71
C GLU A 184 -14.78 -17.12 8.41
N ILE A 185 -14.19 -16.31 7.50
CA ILE A 185 -14.78 -15.06 7.06
C ILE A 185 -15.82 -15.37 5.97
N ALA A 186 -17.08 -15.13 6.27
CA ALA A 186 -18.19 -15.44 5.36
C ALA A 186 -18.44 -14.34 4.31
N ASP A 187 -19.32 -14.64 3.36
CA ASP A 187 -19.77 -13.72 2.29
C ASP A 187 -18.63 -13.01 1.54
N THR A 188 -17.55 -13.73 1.29
CA THR A 188 -16.36 -13.20 0.60
C THR A 188 -16.56 -13.15 -0.91
N ARG A 189 -16.03 -12.10 -1.54
CA ARG A 189 -16.07 -11.87 -2.99
C ARG A 189 -14.77 -11.27 -3.48
N VAL A 190 -14.42 -11.57 -4.72
CA VAL A 190 -13.39 -10.86 -5.47
C VAL A 190 -14.01 -9.97 -6.52
N VAL A 191 -13.47 -8.78 -6.67
CA VAL A 191 -13.80 -7.86 -7.76
C VAL A 191 -12.57 -7.78 -8.66
N VAL A 192 -12.68 -8.24 -9.88
CA VAL A 192 -11.59 -8.35 -10.84
C VAL A 192 -11.69 -7.22 -11.85
N GLY A 193 -10.62 -6.47 -12.02
CA GLY A 193 -10.37 -5.56 -13.14
C GLY A 193 -9.28 -6.11 -14.04
N HIS A 194 -9.11 -5.51 -15.22
CA HIS A 194 -8.08 -5.97 -16.14
C HIS A 194 -7.43 -4.81 -16.91
N VAL A 195 -6.31 -4.30 -16.41
CA VAL A 195 -5.58 -3.19 -17.03
C VAL A 195 -5.08 -3.57 -18.43
N GLY A 196 -4.65 -4.81 -18.64
CA GLY A 196 -4.17 -5.29 -19.93
C GLY A 196 -5.25 -5.26 -21.03
N VAL A 197 -6.52 -5.51 -20.71
CA VAL A 197 -7.64 -5.35 -21.66
C VAL A 197 -7.77 -3.89 -22.09
N ILE A 198 -7.69 -2.96 -21.13
CA ILE A 198 -7.76 -1.53 -21.41
C ILE A 198 -6.56 -1.07 -22.23
N ALA A 199 -5.36 -1.49 -21.86
CA ALA A 199 -4.14 -1.16 -22.62
C ALA A 199 -4.24 -1.66 -24.07
N LYS A 200 -4.66 -2.91 -24.28
CA LYS A 200 -4.86 -3.50 -25.61
C LYS A 200 -5.93 -2.79 -26.42
N ALA A 201 -7.03 -2.39 -25.79
CA ALA A 201 -8.07 -1.61 -26.46
C ALA A 201 -7.54 -0.23 -26.91
N LEU A 202 -6.68 0.39 -26.12
CA LEU A 202 -6.06 1.67 -26.47
C LEU A 202 -5.02 1.58 -27.59
N GLU A 203 -4.44 0.39 -27.88
CA GLU A 203 -3.54 0.18 -29.01
C GLU A 203 -4.21 0.41 -30.36
N ALA A 204 -5.53 0.23 -30.45
CA ALA A 204 -6.30 0.44 -31.67
C ALA A 204 -6.48 1.94 -32.02
N PHE A 205 -6.21 2.83 -31.09
CA PHE A 205 -6.23 4.27 -31.32
C PHE A 205 -4.80 4.76 -31.57
N ASP A 206 -4.63 5.59 -32.61
CA ASP A 206 -3.35 6.19 -32.92
C ASP A 206 -3.04 7.30 -31.92
N LEU A 207 -2.53 6.88 -30.75
CA LEU A 207 -2.17 7.71 -29.60
C LEU A 207 -0.72 7.45 -29.19
N SER A 208 -0.07 8.51 -28.69
CA SER A 208 1.24 8.36 -28.08
C SER A 208 1.19 7.47 -26.83
N GLU A 209 2.28 6.77 -26.53
CA GLU A 209 2.38 5.97 -25.29
C GLU A 209 2.13 6.80 -24.03
N ARG A 210 2.51 8.09 -24.05
CA ARG A 210 2.20 9.04 -22.99
C ARG A 210 0.70 9.21 -22.79
N ALA A 211 -0.06 9.41 -23.88
CA ALA A 211 -1.51 9.60 -23.84
C ALA A 211 -2.20 8.32 -23.33
N LYS A 212 -1.78 7.15 -23.80
CA LYS A 212 -2.32 5.86 -23.33
C LYS A 212 -2.11 5.68 -21.83
N LEU A 213 -0.87 5.90 -21.32
CA LEU A 213 -0.57 5.81 -19.89
C LEU A 213 -1.34 6.86 -19.07
N PHE A 214 -1.49 8.08 -19.59
CA PHE A 214 -2.29 9.12 -18.96
C PHE A 214 -3.75 8.70 -18.82
N LEU A 215 -4.35 8.13 -19.86
CA LEU A 215 -5.73 7.63 -19.85
C LEU A 215 -5.90 6.49 -18.83
N ILE A 216 -4.98 5.53 -18.80
CA ILE A 216 -4.98 4.43 -17.81
C ILE A 216 -4.86 4.98 -16.38
N ALA A 217 -4.00 5.95 -16.14
CA ALA A 217 -3.83 6.56 -14.82
C ALA A 217 -5.08 7.31 -14.32
N ASN A 218 -5.97 7.73 -15.22
CA ASN A 218 -7.21 8.44 -14.88
C ASN A 218 -8.48 7.56 -14.90
N ILE A 219 -8.35 6.21 -14.90
CA ILE A 219 -9.49 5.28 -14.88
C ILE A 219 -10.45 5.56 -13.71
N SER A 220 -9.91 5.78 -12.50
CA SER A 220 -10.72 6.11 -11.32
C SER A 220 -11.53 7.39 -11.48
N GLU A 221 -10.98 8.40 -12.14
CA GLU A 221 -11.65 9.66 -12.43
C GLU A 221 -12.78 9.45 -13.44
N LEU A 222 -12.50 8.68 -14.50
CA LEU A 222 -13.50 8.32 -15.52
C LEU A 222 -14.66 7.53 -14.92
N LYS A 223 -14.38 6.60 -14.03
CA LYS A 223 -15.40 5.85 -13.30
C LYS A 223 -16.34 6.75 -12.49
N LYS A 224 -15.82 7.83 -11.91
CA LYS A 224 -16.61 8.83 -11.18
C LYS A 224 -17.37 9.81 -12.10
N GLY A 225 -17.33 9.61 -13.42
CA GLY A 225 -17.97 10.47 -14.42
C GLY A 225 -17.15 11.73 -14.77
N GLY A 226 -15.88 11.76 -14.40
CA GLY A 226 -14.97 12.89 -14.58
C GLY A 226 -14.40 13.07 -15.98
N THR A 227 -15.14 12.75 -17.06
CA THR A 227 -14.65 12.85 -18.45
C THR A 227 -14.16 14.25 -18.79
N ASN A 228 -14.89 15.29 -18.39
CA ASN A 228 -14.47 16.68 -18.62
C ASN A 228 -13.21 17.05 -17.84
N SER A 229 -13.10 16.59 -16.58
CA SER A 229 -11.90 16.78 -15.76
C SER A 229 -10.66 16.13 -16.40
N VAL A 230 -10.82 14.93 -16.98
CA VAL A 230 -9.72 14.25 -17.69
C VAL A 230 -9.33 14.99 -18.96
N LEU A 231 -10.30 15.56 -19.71
CA LEU A 231 -10.02 16.40 -20.88
C LEU A 231 -9.26 17.67 -20.49
N GLU A 232 -9.67 18.37 -19.44
CA GLU A 232 -8.97 19.56 -18.93
C GLU A 232 -7.54 19.23 -18.48
N LYS A 233 -7.36 18.12 -17.77
CA LYS A 233 -6.03 17.63 -17.41
C LYS A 233 -5.20 17.29 -18.65
N ALA A 234 -5.79 16.65 -19.67
CA ALA A 234 -5.11 16.30 -20.91
C ALA A 234 -4.60 17.54 -21.65
N ALA A 235 -5.41 18.59 -21.73
CA ALA A 235 -5.00 19.87 -22.28
C ALA A 235 -3.89 20.54 -21.44
N THR A 236 -4.03 20.53 -20.11
CA THR A 236 -3.02 21.09 -19.18
C THR A 236 -1.67 20.38 -19.31
N PHE A 237 -1.66 19.07 -19.53
CA PHE A 237 -0.44 18.26 -19.70
C PHE A 237 0.07 18.25 -21.15
N GLY A 238 -0.59 18.96 -22.07
CA GLY A 238 -0.16 19.13 -23.46
C GLY A 238 -0.37 17.88 -24.33
N PHE A 239 -1.34 17.01 -24.00
CA PHE A 239 -1.78 15.93 -24.88
C PHE A 239 -2.71 16.43 -25.98
N LEU A 240 -3.48 17.47 -25.70
CA LEU A 240 -4.41 18.10 -26.61
C LEU A 240 -4.00 19.56 -26.84
N PRO A 241 -4.25 20.13 -28.03
CA PRO A 241 -4.05 21.55 -28.26
C PRO A 241 -4.94 22.34 -27.31
N ASP A 242 -4.38 23.38 -26.71
CA ASP A 242 -5.12 24.30 -25.86
C ASP A 242 -6.02 25.18 -26.78
N THR A 243 -7.31 24.90 -26.79
CA THR A 243 -8.27 25.61 -27.65
C THR A 243 -8.39 27.10 -27.28
N ALA A 244 -7.93 27.51 -26.10
CA ALA A 244 -7.80 28.91 -25.70
C ALA A 244 -6.55 29.60 -26.28
N VAL A 245 -5.61 28.84 -26.87
CA VAL A 245 -4.33 29.33 -27.43
C VAL A 245 -4.30 29.24 -28.96
N ALA A 246 -5.30 28.60 -29.60
CA ALA A 246 -5.35 28.44 -31.05
C ALA A 246 -5.38 29.77 -31.83
N ASP A 247 -5.63 30.90 -31.18
CA ASP A 247 -5.55 32.25 -31.79
C ASP A 247 -4.21 32.97 -31.58
N LEU A 248 -3.22 32.31 -30.95
CA LEU A 248 -1.89 32.87 -30.67
C LEU A 248 -0.77 31.97 -31.18
N GLU A 249 -0.64 31.85 -32.48
CA GLU A 249 0.64 31.47 -33.13
C GLU A 249 1.64 32.62 -32.94
N THR A 250 2.15 32.80 -31.76
CA THR A 250 3.26 33.70 -31.47
C THR A 250 4.44 32.93 -30.91
N PRO A 251 5.70 33.35 -31.20
CA PRO A 251 6.93 32.73 -30.71
C PRO A 251 7.05 32.65 -29.18
N ASP A 252 6.09 33.21 -28.45
CA ASP A 252 6.08 33.34 -27.00
C ASP A 252 5.64 32.04 -26.25
N ASN A 253 4.97 31.12 -26.97
CA ASN A 253 4.50 29.85 -26.34
C ASN A 253 5.64 28.94 -25.92
N ARG A 254 6.74 28.92 -26.66
CA ARG A 254 7.94 28.13 -26.31
C ARG A 254 8.54 28.59 -24.99
N THR A 255 8.59 29.91 -24.79
CA THR A 255 9.07 30.55 -23.58
C THR A 255 8.15 30.30 -22.37
N GLN A 256 6.84 30.16 -22.59
CA GLN A 256 5.89 29.81 -21.49
C GLN A 256 5.97 28.36 -21.09
N ILE A 257 6.16 27.43 -22.03
CA ILE A 257 6.39 26.00 -21.73
C ILE A 257 7.72 25.83 -20.99
N GLU A 258 8.78 26.50 -21.44
CA GLU A 258 10.08 26.51 -20.77
C GLU A 258 9.97 27.09 -19.34
N LYS A 259 9.25 28.19 -19.14
CA LYS A 259 8.97 28.75 -17.81
C LYS A 259 8.10 27.85 -16.91
N LYS A 260 7.13 27.10 -17.49
CA LYS A 260 6.36 26.11 -16.74
C LYS A 260 7.22 24.92 -16.35
N ILE A 261 8.09 24.45 -17.24
CA ILE A 261 9.04 23.37 -16.98
C ILE A 261 10.05 23.81 -15.91
N ASP A 262 10.62 25.01 -16.02
CA ASP A 262 11.52 25.58 -15.02
C ASP A 262 10.85 25.70 -13.65
N ARG A 263 9.57 26.04 -13.60
CA ARG A 263 8.81 26.12 -12.34
C ARG A 263 8.55 24.72 -11.76
N VAL A 264 8.20 23.73 -12.58
CA VAL A 264 8.00 22.34 -12.13
C VAL A 264 9.34 21.73 -11.70
N LEU A 265 10.42 22.05 -12.39
CA LEU A 265 11.76 21.59 -12.03
C LEU A 265 12.28 22.30 -10.76
N SER A 266 12.01 23.59 -10.60
CA SER A 266 12.44 24.36 -9.42
C SER A 266 11.61 24.07 -8.17
N ASP A 267 10.30 23.81 -8.32
CA ASP A 267 9.38 23.61 -7.20
C ASP A 267 9.22 22.15 -6.77
N GLY A 268 9.57 21.16 -7.62
CA GLY A 268 9.24 19.77 -7.39
C GLY A 268 10.35 18.72 -7.58
N ILE A 269 11.37 18.99 -8.37
CA ILE A 269 12.40 18.00 -8.71
C ILE A 269 13.81 18.45 -8.29
N ILE A 270 14.04 19.73 -8.12
CA ILE A 270 15.29 20.29 -7.61
C ILE A 270 15.03 20.89 -6.22
N GLY A 271 14.65 20.03 -5.28
CA GLY A 271 14.95 20.23 -3.88
C GLY A 271 16.48 20.11 -3.68
N PRO A 272 17.03 20.12 -2.45
CA PRO A 272 18.47 20.08 -2.18
C PRO A 272 19.24 18.89 -2.79
N PHE A 273 18.59 18.04 -3.59
CA PHE A 273 19.10 16.85 -4.27
C PHE A 273 19.64 17.09 -5.70
N GLY A 274 19.71 18.35 -6.15
CA GLY A 274 20.03 18.73 -7.54
C GLY A 274 21.48 18.56 -7.99
N GLN A 275 22.28 17.65 -7.42
CA GLN A 275 23.70 17.53 -7.81
C GLN A 275 24.10 16.25 -8.55
N ASN A 276 23.20 15.30 -8.83
CA ASN A 276 23.55 14.06 -9.54
C ASN A 276 22.54 13.65 -10.62
N ILE A 277 22.34 14.49 -11.63
CA ILE A 277 21.56 14.11 -12.85
C ILE A 277 22.49 13.46 -13.92
N GLY A 278 23.51 12.72 -13.54
CA GLY A 278 24.40 12.05 -14.48
C GLY A 278 25.11 13.03 -15.45
N PRO A 279 25.62 12.57 -16.62
CA PRO A 279 26.37 13.40 -17.56
C PRO A 279 25.49 14.33 -18.45
N ARG A 280 24.20 14.53 -18.11
CA ARG A 280 23.26 15.34 -18.93
C ARG A 280 23.09 16.73 -18.31
N THR A 281 23.08 17.77 -19.15
CA THR A 281 22.79 19.12 -18.69
C THR A 281 21.29 19.33 -18.47
N VAL A 282 20.94 20.29 -17.63
CA VAL A 282 19.55 20.70 -17.42
C VAL A 282 18.90 21.13 -18.74
N GLU A 283 19.68 21.80 -19.62
CA GLU A 283 19.25 22.23 -20.95
C GLU A 283 18.91 21.04 -21.85
N ASP A 284 19.69 19.95 -21.81
CA ASP A 284 19.39 18.73 -22.57
C ASP A 284 18.08 18.06 -22.10
N ILE A 285 17.84 18.09 -20.79
CA ILE A 285 16.61 17.56 -20.20
C ILE A 285 15.41 18.42 -20.57
N VAL A 286 15.54 19.74 -20.44
CA VAL A 286 14.50 20.71 -20.81
C VAL A 286 14.19 20.62 -22.31
N SER A 287 15.20 20.57 -23.17
CA SER A 287 15.02 20.46 -24.62
C SER A 287 14.30 19.17 -25.02
N ARG A 288 14.64 18.02 -24.40
CA ARG A 288 13.96 16.75 -24.64
C ARG A 288 12.54 16.72 -24.10
N LEU A 289 12.32 17.30 -22.90
CA LEU A 289 10.98 17.45 -22.33
C LEU A 289 10.13 18.39 -23.19
N SER A 290 10.66 19.53 -23.62
CA SER A 290 9.98 20.46 -24.51
C SER A 290 9.57 19.80 -25.83
N LYS A 291 10.49 19.02 -26.45
CA LYS A 291 10.19 18.27 -27.67
C LYS A 291 9.10 17.21 -27.46
N LYS A 292 9.16 16.46 -26.35
CA LYS A 292 8.12 15.47 -25.98
C LYS A 292 6.78 16.11 -25.61
N LEU A 293 6.80 17.33 -25.07
CA LEU A 293 5.59 18.06 -24.70
C LEU A 293 4.96 18.81 -25.88
N SER A 294 5.72 19.04 -26.98
CA SER A 294 5.21 19.67 -28.20
C SER A 294 4.54 18.67 -29.17
N GLU A 295 4.70 17.36 -28.96
CA GLU A 295 3.98 16.35 -29.74
C GLU A 295 2.58 16.18 -29.12
N THR A 296 1.57 16.82 -29.70
CA THR A 296 0.16 16.64 -29.34
C THR A 296 -0.42 15.44 -30.08
N ASP A 297 -1.27 14.70 -29.40
CA ASP A 297 -2.04 13.62 -30.00
C ASP A 297 -3.19 14.18 -30.84
N ASP A 298 -3.69 13.41 -31.81
CA ASP A 298 -4.88 13.76 -32.58
C ASP A 298 -6.10 13.87 -31.65
N PRO A 299 -6.76 15.08 -31.59
CA PRO A 299 -7.86 15.30 -30.66
C PRO A 299 -9.06 14.38 -30.88
N ASP A 300 -9.31 13.96 -32.11
CA ASP A 300 -10.47 13.10 -32.43
C ASP A 300 -10.19 11.67 -32.00
N ASN A 301 -8.97 11.16 -32.21
CA ASN A 301 -8.56 9.86 -31.72
C ASN A 301 -8.55 9.82 -30.19
N PHE A 302 -8.03 10.88 -29.55
CA PHE A 302 -8.03 10.99 -28.09
C PHE A 302 -9.46 10.99 -27.52
N LYS A 303 -10.39 11.76 -28.11
CA LYS A 303 -11.80 11.80 -27.70
C LYS A 303 -12.49 10.45 -27.87
N LYS A 304 -12.26 9.75 -28.99
CA LYS A 304 -12.81 8.40 -29.23
C LYS A 304 -12.30 7.40 -28.19
N ALA A 305 -10.99 7.40 -27.91
CA ALA A 305 -10.40 6.56 -26.87
C ALA A 305 -10.98 6.87 -25.48
N LEU A 306 -11.13 8.16 -25.15
CA LEU A 306 -11.71 8.61 -23.90
C LEU A 306 -13.17 8.19 -23.75
N GLN A 307 -13.98 8.27 -24.83
CA GLN A 307 -15.38 7.83 -24.84
C GLN A 307 -15.49 6.32 -24.61
N MET A 308 -14.68 5.52 -25.31
CA MET A 308 -14.61 4.08 -25.10
C MET A 308 -14.22 3.75 -23.66
N LEU A 309 -13.19 4.42 -23.11
CA LEU A 309 -12.76 4.21 -21.73
C LEU A 309 -13.83 4.63 -20.73
N SER A 310 -14.51 5.76 -20.96
CA SER A 310 -15.61 6.21 -20.11
C SER A 310 -16.74 5.18 -20.08
N ALA A 311 -17.07 4.55 -21.21
CA ALA A 311 -18.09 3.52 -21.28
C ALA A 311 -17.65 2.22 -20.59
N ILE A 312 -16.43 1.73 -20.86
CA ILE A 312 -15.97 0.45 -20.32
C ILE A 312 -15.75 0.52 -18.79
N THR A 313 -15.30 1.67 -18.27
CA THR A 313 -15.07 1.87 -16.82
C THR A 313 -16.36 1.90 -15.98
N GLN A 314 -17.51 2.09 -16.61
CA GLN A 314 -18.82 2.00 -15.93
C GLN A 314 -19.31 0.55 -15.79
N ILE A 315 -18.69 -0.40 -16.49
CA ILE A 315 -19.10 -1.80 -16.45
C ILE A 315 -18.61 -2.43 -15.15
N ASN A 316 -19.56 -2.83 -14.32
CA ASN A 316 -19.31 -3.57 -13.08
C ASN A 316 -20.45 -4.55 -12.79
N GLY A 317 -20.17 -5.56 -11.97
CA GLY A 317 -21.14 -6.55 -11.51
C GLY A 317 -20.77 -8.00 -11.81
N ASN A 318 -21.77 -8.88 -11.93
CA ASN A 318 -21.57 -10.31 -12.18
C ASN A 318 -20.68 -10.54 -13.42
N ALA A 319 -19.74 -11.48 -13.30
CA ALA A 319 -18.70 -11.72 -14.30
C ALA A 319 -19.26 -11.96 -15.72
N ASN A 320 -20.28 -12.81 -15.87
CA ASN A 320 -20.85 -13.14 -17.20
C ASN A 320 -21.45 -11.92 -17.88
N ASN A 321 -22.26 -11.15 -17.15
CA ASN A 321 -22.91 -9.95 -17.67
C ASN A 321 -21.88 -8.86 -17.98
N ALA A 322 -20.90 -8.67 -17.12
CA ALA A 322 -19.86 -7.66 -17.31
C ALA A 322 -18.98 -7.97 -18.53
N LEU A 323 -18.58 -9.24 -18.74
CA LEU A 323 -17.87 -9.66 -19.94
C LEU A 323 -18.68 -9.42 -21.22
N GLN A 324 -20.00 -9.72 -21.20
CA GLN A 324 -20.85 -9.50 -22.37
C GLN A 324 -21.02 -7.99 -22.66
N ASN A 325 -21.22 -7.17 -21.62
CA ASN A 325 -21.34 -5.73 -21.78
C ASN A 325 -20.04 -5.11 -22.32
N ALA A 326 -18.87 -5.60 -21.85
CA ALA A 326 -17.59 -5.15 -22.36
C ALA A 326 -17.38 -5.49 -23.84
N LYS A 327 -17.79 -6.69 -24.28
CA LYS A 327 -17.80 -7.04 -25.72
C LYS A 327 -18.66 -6.10 -26.53
N ASN A 328 -19.82 -5.72 -26.02
CA ASN A 328 -20.73 -4.79 -26.71
C ASN A 328 -20.08 -3.40 -26.83
N VAL A 329 -19.51 -2.84 -25.74
CA VAL A 329 -18.82 -1.53 -25.77
C VAL A 329 -17.64 -1.54 -26.73
N LEU A 330 -16.83 -2.62 -26.76
CA LEU A 330 -15.73 -2.75 -27.72
C LEU A 330 -16.25 -2.75 -29.16
N SER A 331 -17.30 -3.54 -29.46
CA SER A 331 -17.92 -3.61 -30.80
C SER A 331 -18.49 -2.26 -31.23
N GLU A 332 -19.22 -1.57 -30.36
CA GLU A 332 -19.79 -0.22 -30.61
C GLU A 332 -18.69 0.83 -30.84
N SER A 333 -17.52 0.63 -30.25
CA SER A 333 -16.32 1.45 -30.47
C SER A 333 -15.53 1.06 -31.72
N GLY A 334 -16.01 0.07 -32.50
CA GLY A 334 -15.34 -0.42 -33.71
C GLY A 334 -14.12 -1.30 -33.44
N LEU A 335 -13.99 -1.84 -32.21
CA LEU A 335 -12.89 -2.69 -31.78
C LEU A 335 -13.26 -4.17 -31.82
N ASP A 336 -12.25 -5.04 -31.90
CA ASP A 336 -12.44 -6.48 -31.83
C ASP A 336 -12.89 -6.90 -30.41
N PRO A 337 -14.09 -7.50 -30.26
CA PRO A 337 -14.56 -8.02 -28.97
C PRO A 337 -13.64 -9.08 -28.35
N ALA A 338 -12.80 -9.74 -29.16
CA ALA A 338 -11.83 -10.73 -28.67
C ALA A 338 -10.77 -10.13 -27.74
N ILE A 339 -10.60 -8.81 -27.69
CA ILE A 339 -9.73 -8.12 -26.74
C ILE A 339 -10.03 -8.54 -25.30
N ILE A 340 -11.30 -8.84 -24.98
CA ILE A 340 -11.74 -9.23 -23.63
C ILE A 340 -11.30 -10.66 -23.23
N SER A 341 -10.80 -11.48 -24.16
CA SER A 341 -10.51 -12.91 -23.90
C SER A 341 -9.58 -13.11 -22.72
N SER A 342 -8.53 -12.28 -22.57
CA SER A 342 -7.60 -12.39 -21.44
C SER A 342 -8.28 -12.25 -20.06
N CYS A 343 -9.28 -11.39 -19.94
CA CYS A 343 -10.09 -11.30 -18.72
C CYS A 343 -10.98 -12.54 -18.54
N ALA A 344 -11.60 -13.03 -19.62
CA ALA A 344 -12.43 -14.23 -19.59
C ALA A 344 -11.61 -15.48 -19.21
N ASP A 345 -10.38 -15.59 -19.71
CA ASP A 345 -9.46 -16.68 -19.39
C ASP A 345 -9.10 -16.70 -17.90
N VAL A 346 -8.82 -15.54 -17.29
CA VAL A 346 -8.59 -15.41 -15.84
C VAL A 346 -9.79 -15.91 -15.02
N ILE A 347 -11.01 -15.51 -15.41
CA ILE A 347 -12.24 -15.95 -14.72
C ILE A 347 -12.43 -17.46 -14.85
N SER A 348 -12.20 -18.00 -16.07
CA SER A 348 -12.29 -19.45 -16.31
C SER A 348 -11.26 -20.23 -15.48
N SER A 349 -10.02 -19.74 -15.40
CA SER A 349 -8.95 -20.36 -14.61
C SER A 349 -9.27 -20.33 -13.11
N ALA A 350 -9.83 -19.24 -12.60
CA ALA A 350 -10.27 -19.18 -11.20
C ALA A 350 -11.39 -20.20 -10.90
N GLN A 351 -12.31 -20.43 -11.86
CA GLN A 351 -13.36 -21.46 -11.73
C GLN A 351 -12.75 -22.88 -11.74
N VAL A 352 -11.74 -23.14 -12.57
CA VAL A 352 -11.01 -24.43 -12.57
C VAL A 352 -10.33 -24.69 -11.23
N GLU A 353 -9.81 -23.64 -10.57
CA GLU A 353 -9.27 -23.67 -9.21
C GLU A 353 -10.35 -23.79 -8.11
N GLY A 354 -11.63 -23.89 -8.48
CA GLY A 354 -12.75 -24.13 -7.57
C GLY A 354 -13.45 -22.86 -7.05
N VAL A 355 -13.16 -21.68 -7.60
CA VAL A 355 -13.87 -20.46 -7.20
C VAL A 355 -15.26 -20.41 -7.85
N PRO A 356 -16.34 -20.33 -7.05
CA PRO A 356 -17.70 -20.19 -7.60
C PRO A 356 -17.84 -18.87 -8.37
N ILE A 357 -18.50 -18.91 -9.53
CA ILE A 357 -18.68 -17.70 -10.36
C ILE A 357 -19.45 -16.59 -9.63
N GLU A 358 -20.31 -16.96 -8.67
CA GLU A 358 -21.08 -16.03 -7.84
C GLU A 358 -20.21 -15.21 -6.89
N GLN A 359 -18.99 -15.68 -6.59
CA GLN A 359 -18.00 -14.95 -5.79
C GLN A 359 -17.14 -14.01 -6.65
N ILE A 360 -17.27 -14.05 -7.99
CA ILE A 360 -16.48 -13.25 -8.90
C ILE A 360 -17.34 -12.14 -9.50
N ASN A 361 -16.99 -10.90 -9.18
CA ASN A 361 -17.50 -9.73 -9.87
C ASN A 361 -16.40 -9.14 -10.76
N ILE A 362 -16.78 -8.45 -11.81
CA ILE A 362 -15.86 -7.68 -12.66
C ILE A 362 -16.16 -6.20 -12.50
N ASP A 363 -15.09 -5.40 -12.52
CA ASP A 363 -15.16 -3.94 -12.51
C ASP A 363 -14.00 -3.40 -13.37
N PHE A 364 -14.30 -3.00 -14.61
CA PHE A 364 -13.28 -2.43 -15.50
C PHE A 364 -12.82 -1.02 -15.10
N GLY A 365 -13.51 -0.39 -14.17
CA GLY A 365 -13.09 0.86 -13.54
C GLY A 365 -12.30 0.67 -12.24
N LEU A 366 -11.95 -0.57 -11.89
CA LEU A 366 -11.12 -0.85 -10.72
C LEU A 366 -9.72 -0.26 -10.91
N ALA A 367 -9.25 0.49 -9.92
CA ALA A 367 -7.90 1.02 -9.88
C ALA A 367 -7.37 0.97 -8.44
N ARG A 368 -6.18 0.45 -8.27
CA ARG A 368 -5.58 0.23 -6.93
C ARG A 368 -4.59 1.30 -6.49
N GLY A 369 -4.47 2.42 -7.24
CA GLY A 369 -3.53 3.50 -6.91
C GLY A 369 -2.04 3.13 -7.06
N ILE A 370 -1.75 1.94 -7.57
CA ILE A 370 -0.40 1.44 -7.87
C ILE A 370 -0.32 1.23 -9.38
N THR A 371 0.63 1.89 -10.04
CA THR A 371 0.69 1.99 -11.50
C THR A 371 1.53 0.89 -12.16
N TYR A 372 2.06 -0.07 -11.41
CA TYR A 372 2.88 -1.13 -11.99
C TYR A 372 2.10 -2.33 -12.54
N TYR A 373 0.79 -2.42 -12.30
CA TYR A 373 -0.02 -3.51 -12.82
C TYR A 373 -0.14 -3.48 -14.35
N THR A 374 0.01 -4.66 -14.97
CA THR A 374 0.02 -4.83 -16.43
C THR A 374 -1.07 -5.76 -16.95
N GLY A 375 -1.65 -6.56 -16.07
CA GLY A 375 -2.65 -7.58 -16.39
C GLY A 375 -3.93 -7.44 -15.55
N MET A 376 -4.39 -8.56 -15.01
CA MET A 376 -5.49 -8.54 -14.06
C MET A 376 -5.10 -7.81 -12.77
N ILE A 377 -6.10 -7.19 -12.16
CA ILE A 377 -6.04 -6.65 -10.80
C ILE A 377 -7.29 -7.11 -10.06
N PHE A 378 -7.22 -7.24 -8.74
CA PHE A 378 -8.41 -7.58 -7.98
C PHE A 378 -8.38 -7.04 -6.56
N ASP A 379 -9.58 -6.82 -6.03
CA ASP A 379 -9.83 -6.50 -4.63
C ASP A 379 -10.69 -7.60 -3.99
N ILE A 380 -10.49 -7.80 -2.70
CA ILE A 380 -11.17 -8.81 -1.89
C ILE A 380 -12.05 -8.09 -0.87
N TYR A 381 -13.31 -8.49 -0.79
CA TYR A 381 -14.31 -7.91 0.11
C TYR A 381 -15.04 -9.00 0.91
N SER A 382 -15.58 -8.61 2.07
CA SER A 382 -16.63 -9.34 2.77
C SER A 382 -17.85 -8.45 2.97
N ASN A 383 -19.05 -9.03 2.81
CA ASN A 383 -20.31 -8.32 3.02
C ASN A 383 -20.82 -8.40 4.47
N GLU A 384 -20.14 -9.12 5.37
CA GLU A 384 -20.62 -9.36 6.76
C GLU A 384 -20.78 -8.08 7.58
N ASN A 385 -20.04 -7.03 7.26
CA ASN A 385 -20.21 -5.76 7.95
C ASN A 385 -21.27 -4.91 7.23
N ASN A 386 -22.46 -4.79 7.80
CA ASN A 386 -23.53 -3.83 7.46
C ASN A 386 -23.10 -2.34 7.51
N SER A 387 -21.81 -2.06 7.62
CA SER A 387 -21.25 -0.73 7.49
C SER A 387 -21.27 -0.31 6.02
N LYS A 388 -21.83 0.84 5.74
CA LYS A 388 -22.02 1.46 4.42
C LYS A 388 -20.71 1.71 3.64
N SER A 389 -19.55 1.28 4.13
CA SER A 389 -18.26 1.31 3.46
C SER A 389 -17.76 -0.13 3.31
N HIS A 390 -17.74 -0.64 2.09
CA HIS A 390 -17.07 -1.91 1.76
C HIS A 390 -15.58 -1.74 2.04
N GLN A 391 -15.12 -2.25 3.18
CA GLN A 391 -13.69 -2.23 3.49
C GLN A 391 -13.00 -3.33 2.70
N THR A 392 -12.01 -2.96 1.89
CA THR A 392 -11.15 -3.90 1.16
C THR A 392 -10.30 -4.69 2.15
N LEU A 393 -10.43 -6.01 2.15
CA LEU A 393 -9.65 -6.92 3.01
C LEU A 393 -8.24 -7.17 2.48
N GLY A 394 -8.05 -6.96 1.19
CA GLY A 394 -6.80 -7.18 0.49
C GLY A 394 -6.98 -7.08 -1.01
N GLY A 395 -6.00 -7.53 -1.75
CA GLY A 395 -6.05 -7.64 -3.18
C GLY A 395 -4.67 -7.60 -3.82
N GLY A 396 -4.64 -7.73 -5.13
CA GLY A 396 -3.40 -7.89 -5.87
C GLY A 396 -3.57 -7.74 -7.36
N GLY A 397 -2.69 -8.40 -8.11
CA GLY A 397 -2.72 -8.43 -9.56
C GLY A 397 -1.40 -8.81 -10.19
N ARG A 398 -1.34 -8.73 -11.53
CA ARG A 398 -0.17 -9.05 -12.36
C ARG A 398 0.63 -7.79 -12.70
N TYR A 399 1.98 -7.89 -12.56
CA TYR A 399 2.88 -6.75 -12.69
C TYR A 399 4.19 -7.11 -13.44
N ASP A 400 4.07 -7.71 -14.61
CA ASP A 400 5.18 -8.29 -15.39
C ASP A 400 6.34 -7.33 -15.68
N GLY A 401 6.09 -6.03 -15.84
CA GLY A 401 7.13 -5.06 -16.14
C GLY A 401 7.86 -4.45 -14.93
N LEU A 402 7.64 -4.97 -13.70
CA LEU A 402 8.27 -4.41 -12.50
C LEU A 402 9.76 -4.73 -12.44
N THR A 403 10.17 -5.92 -12.88
CA THR A 403 11.56 -6.36 -12.91
C THR A 403 12.45 -5.39 -13.68
N ARG A 404 12.04 -5.03 -14.91
CA ARG A 404 12.77 -4.07 -15.74
C ARG A 404 12.80 -2.67 -15.11
N ALA A 405 11.73 -2.26 -14.45
CA ALA A 405 11.71 -0.99 -13.74
C ALA A 405 12.70 -0.96 -12.57
N LEU A 406 12.94 -2.09 -11.93
CA LEU A 406 13.96 -2.23 -10.88
C LEU A 406 15.39 -2.22 -11.42
N GLY A 407 15.59 -2.29 -12.74
CA GLY A 407 16.89 -2.16 -13.39
C GLY A 407 17.50 -3.47 -13.90
N TYR A 408 16.71 -4.55 -13.94
CA TYR A 408 17.14 -5.81 -14.51
C TYR A 408 16.92 -5.82 -16.03
N ASP A 409 17.78 -6.50 -16.79
CA ASP A 409 17.75 -6.52 -18.26
C ASP A 409 16.64 -7.40 -18.86
N TYR A 410 15.88 -8.10 -18.04
CA TYR A 410 14.82 -9.04 -18.43
C TYR A 410 13.54 -8.80 -17.64
N ASP A 411 12.41 -9.19 -18.23
CA ASP A 411 11.11 -9.19 -17.54
C ASP A 411 10.80 -10.60 -17.04
N PHE A 412 10.50 -10.73 -15.75
CA PHE A 412 9.85 -11.91 -15.21
C PHE A 412 8.36 -11.62 -15.05
N PRO A 413 7.48 -12.39 -15.69
CA PRO A 413 6.07 -12.34 -15.39
C PRO A 413 5.86 -12.56 -13.90
N SER A 414 5.10 -11.67 -13.28
CA SER A 414 4.96 -11.68 -11.84
C SER A 414 3.56 -11.25 -11.43
N LEU A 415 3.03 -11.92 -10.42
CA LEU A 415 1.72 -11.61 -9.87
C LEU A 415 1.68 -11.99 -8.39
N GLY A 416 0.79 -11.36 -7.67
CA GLY A 416 0.65 -11.63 -6.24
C GLY A 416 -0.48 -10.85 -5.60
N PHE A 417 -0.66 -11.04 -4.31
CA PHE A 417 -1.65 -10.30 -3.53
C PHE A 417 -1.19 -10.18 -2.07
N ALA A 418 -1.82 -9.23 -1.37
CA ALA A 418 -1.65 -9.09 0.06
C ALA A 418 -2.98 -8.76 0.74
N TYR A 419 -3.20 -9.36 1.89
CA TYR A 419 -4.22 -8.97 2.83
C TYR A 419 -3.78 -7.80 3.71
N ASN A 420 -4.74 -7.00 4.15
CA ASN A 420 -4.64 -6.21 5.36
C ASN A 420 -5.05 -7.10 6.54
N LEU A 421 -4.07 -7.65 7.24
CA LEU A 421 -4.31 -8.62 8.32
C LEU A 421 -5.13 -8.00 9.47
N ASP A 422 -4.92 -6.71 9.75
CA ASP A 422 -5.67 -6.01 10.81
C ASP A 422 -7.16 -5.91 10.43
N ALA A 423 -7.47 -5.72 9.15
CA ALA A 423 -8.85 -5.75 8.65
C ALA A 423 -9.45 -7.15 8.72
N LEU A 424 -8.68 -8.21 8.43
CA LEU A 424 -9.16 -9.59 8.54
C LEU A 424 -9.50 -9.95 10.00
N VAL A 425 -8.63 -9.60 10.94
CA VAL A 425 -8.85 -9.84 12.37
C VAL A 425 -10.08 -9.08 12.86
N ALA A 426 -10.28 -7.84 12.39
CA ALA A 426 -11.48 -7.06 12.73
C ALA A 426 -12.77 -7.72 12.22
N CYS A 427 -12.75 -8.43 11.09
CA CYS A 427 -13.90 -9.19 10.58
C CYS A 427 -14.25 -10.42 11.43
N GLN A 428 -13.27 -11.04 12.08
CA GLN A 428 -13.50 -12.22 12.94
C GLN A 428 -14.23 -11.88 14.25
N GLY A 429 -14.28 -10.60 14.64
CA GLY A 429 -14.83 -10.18 15.91
C GLY A 429 -13.94 -10.54 17.12
N PRO A 430 -14.35 -10.21 18.35
CA PRO A 430 -13.56 -10.51 19.54
C PRO A 430 -13.53 -12.02 19.81
N ASP A 431 -12.33 -12.58 19.94
CA ASP A 431 -12.17 -13.98 20.38
C ASP A 431 -12.54 -14.12 21.86
N THR A 432 -13.72 -14.68 22.09
CA THR A 432 -14.22 -14.95 23.45
C THR A 432 -13.48 -16.09 24.16
N ASN A 433 -12.67 -16.87 23.42
CA ASN A 433 -11.94 -18.05 23.94
C ASN A 433 -10.48 -17.75 24.31
N SER A 434 -9.93 -16.60 23.96
CA SER A 434 -8.50 -16.30 24.12
C SER A 434 -8.10 -15.79 25.52
N ALA A 435 -9.00 -15.74 26.49
CA ALA A 435 -8.64 -15.47 27.88
C ALA A 435 -7.79 -16.63 28.42
N SER A 436 -6.49 -16.58 28.16
CA SER A 436 -5.54 -17.49 28.81
C SER A 436 -5.60 -17.19 30.31
N ASN A 437 -6.33 -18.03 31.06
CA ASN A 437 -6.43 -17.91 32.51
C ASN A 437 -5.03 -18.00 33.12
N THR A 438 -4.48 -16.86 33.50
CA THR A 438 -3.25 -16.84 34.29
C THR A 438 -3.60 -17.16 35.74
N TYR A 439 -2.97 -18.23 36.29
CA TYR A 439 -3.05 -18.51 37.70
C TYR A 439 -2.19 -17.51 38.46
N PHE A 440 -2.83 -16.66 39.27
CA PHE A 440 -2.13 -15.76 40.16
C PHE A 440 -1.93 -16.39 41.53
N VAL A 441 -0.66 -16.64 41.87
CA VAL A 441 -0.29 -17.26 43.16
C VAL A 441 0.07 -16.14 44.14
N SER A 442 -0.71 -16.01 45.21
CA SER A 442 -0.51 -14.95 46.20
C SER A 442 0.45 -15.41 47.31
N PRO A 443 1.50 -14.60 47.64
CA PRO A 443 2.35 -14.87 48.79
C PRO A 443 1.59 -14.99 50.13
N GLU A 444 0.45 -14.33 50.25
CA GLU A 444 -0.39 -14.40 51.46
C GLU A 444 -1.00 -15.78 51.63
N ASN A 445 -1.44 -16.40 50.55
CA ASN A 445 -2.03 -17.74 50.60
C ASN A 445 -0.96 -18.82 50.76
N CYS A 446 0.25 -18.57 50.30
CA CYS A 446 1.37 -19.54 50.39
C CYS A 446 2.24 -19.36 51.66
N GLY A 447 1.98 -18.31 52.44
CA GLY A 447 2.73 -18.01 53.65
C GLY A 447 4.07 -17.30 53.43
N SER A 448 4.62 -17.29 52.22
CA SER A 448 5.82 -16.54 51.86
C SER A 448 5.93 -16.31 50.36
N VAL A 449 6.71 -15.30 49.95
CA VAL A 449 7.04 -15.05 48.56
C VAL A 449 7.76 -16.24 47.92
N GLN A 450 8.65 -16.91 48.70
CA GLN A 450 9.41 -18.06 48.21
C GLN A 450 8.48 -19.25 47.92
N ALA A 451 7.50 -19.54 48.76
CA ALA A 451 6.51 -20.57 48.52
C ALA A 451 5.62 -20.26 47.30
N ALA A 452 5.18 -19.00 47.16
CA ALA A 452 4.41 -18.59 45.98
C ALA A 452 5.22 -18.70 44.69
N VAL A 453 6.50 -18.40 44.69
CA VAL A 453 7.41 -18.58 43.53
C VAL A 453 7.54 -20.08 43.20
N SER A 454 7.69 -20.94 44.21
CA SER A 454 7.79 -22.38 43.99
C SER A 454 6.50 -22.95 43.36
N GLU A 455 5.33 -22.64 43.92
CA GLU A 455 4.04 -23.07 43.39
C GLU A 455 3.78 -22.52 41.95
N ALA A 456 4.07 -21.24 41.69
CA ALA A 456 3.97 -20.72 40.34
C ALA A 456 4.95 -21.41 39.36
N SER A 457 6.11 -21.84 39.83
CA SER A 457 7.09 -22.61 39.04
C SER A 457 6.59 -24.02 38.72
N GLU A 458 5.97 -24.70 39.67
CA GLU A 458 5.36 -26.01 39.45
C GLU A 458 4.20 -25.94 38.45
N LEU A 459 3.35 -24.93 38.55
CA LEU A 459 2.28 -24.69 37.59
C LEU A 459 2.83 -24.45 36.18
N ARG A 460 3.92 -23.65 36.03
CA ARG A 460 4.57 -23.44 34.73
C ARG A 460 5.23 -24.71 34.19
N ALA A 461 5.84 -25.52 35.04
CA ALA A 461 6.38 -26.83 34.65
C ALA A 461 5.30 -27.78 34.16
N ALA A 462 4.07 -27.65 34.68
CA ALA A 462 2.88 -28.35 34.20
C ALA A 462 2.19 -27.71 32.97
N GLY A 463 2.87 -26.75 32.28
CA GLY A 463 2.35 -26.10 31.10
C GLY A 463 1.25 -25.05 31.35
N LYS A 464 1.00 -24.69 32.60
CA LYS A 464 0.00 -23.69 32.96
C LYS A 464 0.62 -22.28 33.01
N ARG A 465 -0.10 -21.27 32.55
CA ARG A 465 0.33 -19.87 32.68
C ARG A 465 0.16 -19.46 34.13
N ALA A 466 1.25 -19.18 34.87
CA ALA A 466 1.19 -18.80 36.27
C ALA A 466 2.17 -17.68 36.61
N ALA A 467 1.72 -16.76 37.46
CA ALA A 467 2.48 -15.59 37.91
C ALA A 467 2.27 -15.39 39.45
N VAL A 468 3.29 -14.85 40.10
CA VAL A 468 3.16 -14.44 41.51
C VAL A 468 2.46 -13.09 41.56
N GLN A 469 1.46 -12.96 42.41
CA GLN A 469 0.73 -11.74 42.64
C GLN A 469 1.45 -10.90 43.71
N TYR A 470 2.14 -9.84 43.30
CA TYR A 470 2.79 -8.91 44.23
C TYR A 470 1.82 -7.82 44.65
N LYS A 471 1.90 -7.39 45.96
CA LYS A 471 1.16 -6.22 46.41
C LYS A 471 1.70 -4.94 45.79
N ASN A 472 0.83 -4.10 45.28
CA ASN A 472 1.18 -2.74 44.91
C ASN A 472 1.33 -1.89 46.18
N ASN A 473 2.54 -1.76 46.70
CA ASN A 473 2.83 -0.85 47.78
C ASN A 473 2.89 0.59 47.24
N GLY A 474 1.76 1.28 47.18
CA GLY A 474 1.75 2.74 47.09
C GLY A 474 1.32 3.41 45.81
N ALA A 475 0.30 2.93 45.14
CA ALA A 475 -0.53 3.79 44.29
C ALA A 475 -1.91 3.85 44.91
N THR A 476 -2.20 4.91 45.63
CA THR A 476 -3.60 5.30 45.92
C THR A 476 -4.30 5.42 44.58
N SER A 477 -5.23 4.53 44.32
CA SER A 477 -6.15 4.61 43.19
C SER A 477 -7.00 5.86 43.38
N SER A 478 -6.51 7.01 42.92
CA SER A 478 -7.41 8.06 42.48
C SER A 478 -8.10 7.53 41.24
N SER A 479 -9.39 7.26 41.41
CA SER A 479 -10.31 6.84 40.37
C SER A 479 -10.11 7.63 39.08
N VAL A 480 -9.47 7.01 38.08
CA VAL A 480 -9.63 7.43 36.70
C VAL A 480 -10.98 6.90 36.25
N GLN A 481 -12.02 7.71 36.46
CA GLN A 481 -13.28 7.55 35.78
C GLN A 481 -12.97 7.69 34.27
N SER A 482 -13.22 6.62 33.55
CA SER A 482 -13.29 6.64 32.10
C SER A 482 -14.50 7.48 31.68
N GLU A 483 -14.30 8.76 31.44
CA GLU A 483 -15.21 9.53 30.61
C GLU A 483 -14.99 9.13 29.17
N GLY A 484 -15.87 8.24 28.70
CA GLY A 484 -16.10 8.05 27.30
C GLY A 484 -16.80 9.27 26.74
N GLU A 485 -16.09 10.09 26.00
CA GLU A 485 -16.71 11.05 25.10
C GLU A 485 -16.36 10.71 23.66
N SER A 486 -17.44 10.36 22.98
CA SER A 486 -17.63 10.42 21.54
C SER A 486 -17.31 11.82 21.00
N ARG A 487 -16.30 11.93 20.14
CA ARG A 487 -16.25 12.86 19.01
C ARG A 487 -15.33 12.39 17.90
#